data_3f46be9b39d7cdfb24ceba1dd9fa667a
#
_entry.id   3f46be9b39d7cdfb24ceba1dd9fa667a
#
_cell.length_a   1.000
_cell.length_b   1.000
_cell.length_c   1.000
_cell.angle_alpha   90.00
_cell.angle_beta   90.00
_cell.angle_gamma   90.00
#
_symmetry.space_group_name_H-M   'P 1'
#
loop_
_entity.id
_entity.type
_entity.pdbx_description
1 polymer ?
#
loop_
_entity_poly.entity_id
_entity_poly.type
_entity_poly.pdbx_seq_one_letter_code
_entity_poly.pdbx_strand_id
1 'polypeptide(L)'
;MLFSALTSAGGRTARTAAGLAVLGGLVYLVGLLLDVVALVRFPDDAARTAVHAAVDLVLAAALLPGGVLLLRHDPLGRVGCIAGSATAIVATLTSLLLAATGLASVDLGGPGDLVAGGVAALFVVLPPAVVTLALAVAAPTARWCGLPVPGRE
;
A
#
# COMPACT_ATOMS: atom_id res chain seq x y z
N MET A 1 32.37 9.14 -14.70
CA MET A 1 31.58 9.94 -13.75
C MET A 1 30.08 9.93 -13.98
N LEU A 2 29.55 9.96 -15.23
CA LEU A 2 28.10 9.90 -15.52
C LEU A 2 27.44 8.58 -15.08
N PHE A 3 28.12 7.45 -15.20
CA PHE A 3 27.59 6.13 -14.81
C PHE A 3 27.35 6.01 -13.32
N SER A 4 28.22 6.59 -12.49
CA SER A 4 28.11 6.59 -11.03
C SER A 4 26.92 7.45 -10.54
N ALA A 5 26.61 8.55 -11.23
CA ALA A 5 25.47 9.41 -10.90
C ALA A 5 24.13 8.75 -11.25
N LEU A 6 24.06 7.99 -12.35
CA LEU A 6 22.84 7.30 -12.78
C LEU A 6 22.50 6.10 -11.87
N THR A 7 23.51 5.39 -11.37
CA THR A 7 23.30 4.30 -10.40
C THR A 7 22.86 4.85 -9.02
N SER A 8 23.36 6.02 -8.61
CA SER A 8 22.97 6.65 -7.37
C SER A 8 21.51 7.15 -7.37
N ALA A 9 21.04 7.68 -8.50
CA ALA A 9 19.65 8.14 -8.65
C ALA A 9 18.66 6.97 -8.62
N GLY A 10 18.97 5.87 -9.32
CA GLY A 10 18.15 4.66 -9.32
C GLY A 10 18.02 4.02 -7.93
N GLY A 11 19.11 3.99 -7.19
CA GLY A 11 19.15 3.46 -5.85
C GLY A 11 18.30 4.27 -4.85
N ARG A 12 18.28 5.61 -4.96
CA ARG A 12 17.43 6.44 -4.10
C ARG A 12 15.96 6.19 -4.35
N THR A 13 15.52 6.19 -5.61
CA THR A 13 14.12 5.95 -5.99
C THR A 13 13.62 4.60 -5.49
N ALA A 14 14.39 3.53 -5.70
CA ALA A 14 14.04 2.19 -5.26
C ALA A 14 13.99 2.07 -3.73
N ARG A 15 14.95 2.65 -3.02
CA ARG A 15 14.98 2.64 -1.54
C ARG A 15 13.83 3.43 -0.95
N THR A 16 13.47 4.58 -1.53
CA THR A 16 12.30 5.36 -1.10
C THR A 16 11.01 4.59 -1.32
N ALA A 17 10.83 3.97 -2.51
CA ALA A 17 9.69 3.11 -2.79
C ALA A 17 9.59 1.95 -1.79
N ALA A 18 10.70 1.27 -1.52
CA ALA A 18 10.76 0.17 -0.58
C ALA A 18 10.46 0.60 0.86
N GLY A 19 11.01 1.74 1.30
CA GLY A 19 10.74 2.30 2.63
C GLY A 19 9.27 2.63 2.82
N LEU A 20 8.63 3.28 1.82
CA LEU A 20 7.20 3.59 1.86
C LEU A 20 6.36 2.31 1.83
N ALA A 21 6.74 1.29 1.04
CA ALA A 21 6.04 0.01 0.99
C ALA A 21 6.11 -0.71 2.35
N VAL A 22 7.27 -0.75 2.99
CA VAL A 22 7.42 -1.36 4.33
C VAL A 22 6.61 -0.59 5.37
N LEU A 23 6.67 0.74 5.38
CA LEU A 23 5.87 1.56 6.30
C LEU A 23 4.37 1.34 6.08
N GLY A 24 3.90 1.37 4.84
CA GLY A 24 2.50 1.07 4.50
C GLY A 24 2.10 -0.33 4.95
N GLY A 25 2.93 -1.33 4.68
CA GLY A 25 2.68 -2.70 5.12
C GLY A 25 2.64 -2.86 6.64
N LEU A 26 3.43 -2.11 7.40
CA LEU A 26 3.36 -2.08 8.87
C LEU A 26 2.07 -1.45 9.36
N VAL A 27 1.57 -0.39 8.71
CA VAL A 27 0.26 0.22 9.04
C VAL A 27 -0.85 -0.80 8.87
N TYR A 28 -0.88 -1.54 7.74
CA TYR A 28 -1.87 -2.59 7.52
C TYR A 28 -1.72 -3.78 8.49
N LEU A 29 -0.50 -4.12 8.88
CA LEU A 29 -0.28 -5.14 9.91
C LEU A 29 -0.84 -4.72 11.27
N VAL A 30 -0.67 -3.46 11.64
CA VAL A 30 -1.28 -2.90 12.87
C VAL A 30 -2.81 -2.90 12.75
N GLY A 31 -3.36 -2.48 11.59
CA GLY A 31 -4.79 -2.56 11.29
C GLY A 31 -5.33 -3.98 11.50
N LEU A 32 -4.69 -4.97 10.89
CA LEU A 32 -5.04 -6.38 11.04
C LEU A 32 -5.05 -6.84 12.51
N LEU A 33 -4.06 -6.43 13.30
CA LEU A 33 -4.03 -6.77 14.73
C LEU A 33 -5.19 -6.15 15.50
N LEU A 34 -5.55 -4.92 15.17
CA LEU A 34 -6.72 -4.24 15.76
C LEU A 34 -8.02 -4.92 15.34
N ASP A 35 -8.16 -5.34 14.09
CA ASP A 35 -9.31 -6.09 13.60
C ASP A 35 -9.47 -7.43 14.30
N VAL A 36 -8.38 -8.16 14.54
CA VAL A 36 -8.42 -9.42 15.32
C VAL A 36 -8.92 -9.17 16.75
N VAL A 37 -8.49 -8.08 17.38
CA VAL A 37 -8.99 -7.69 18.70
C VAL A 37 -10.47 -7.32 18.64
N ALA A 38 -10.89 -6.60 17.60
CA ALA A 38 -12.29 -6.20 17.41
C ALA A 38 -13.20 -7.42 17.17
N LEU A 39 -12.78 -8.40 16.38
CA LEU A 39 -13.52 -9.66 16.16
C LEU A 39 -13.82 -10.40 17.46
N VAL A 40 -12.88 -10.38 18.41
CA VAL A 40 -13.07 -11.03 19.71
C VAL A 40 -14.00 -10.22 20.65
N ARG A 41 -13.92 -8.88 20.57
CA ARG A 41 -14.65 -7.99 21.48
C ARG A 41 -16.07 -7.65 21.02
N PHE A 42 -16.30 -7.63 19.70
CA PHE A 42 -17.55 -7.17 19.08
C PHE A 42 -18.04 -8.20 18.05
N PRO A 43 -18.57 -9.35 18.51
CA PRO A 43 -18.98 -10.44 17.61
C PRO A 43 -20.15 -10.08 16.70
N ASP A 44 -20.96 -9.09 17.03
CA ASP A 44 -22.11 -8.66 16.25
C ASP A 44 -21.69 -8.06 14.88
N ASP A 45 -20.48 -7.49 14.79
CA ASP A 45 -19.92 -6.91 13.57
C ASP A 45 -18.84 -7.81 12.91
N ALA A 46 -18.81 -9.09 13.28
CA ALA A 46 -17.74 -10.00 12.88
C ALA A 46 -17.56 -10.12 11.35
N ALA A 47 -18.65 -10.17 10.58
CA ALA A 47 -18.57 -10.30 9.13
C ALA A 47 -17.87 -9.11 8.45
N ARG A 48 -18.18 -7.92 8.91
CA ARG A 48 -17.59 -6.66 8.43
C ARG A 48 -16.11 -6.58 8.80
N THR A 49 -15.80 -6.79 10.07
CA THR A 49 -14.43 -6.77 10.58
C THR A 49 -13.56 -7.84 9.92
N ALA A 50 -14.12 -9.03 9.63
CA ALA A 50 -13.39 -10.07 8.91
C ALA A 50 -13.04 -9.68 7.47
N VAL A 51 -13.92 -8.96 6.76
CA VAL A 51 -13.61 -8.43 5.42
C VAL A 51 -12.48 -7.41 5.48
N HIS A 52 -12.52 -6.50 6.47
CA HIS A 52 -11.47 -5.50 6.66
C HIS A 52 -10.13 -6.16 6.99
N ALA A 53 -10.12 -7.08 7.93
CA ALA A 53 -8.96 -7.88 8.30
C ALA A 53 -8.35 -8.65 7.10
N ALA A 54 -9.20 -9.19 6.22
CA ALA A 54 -8.73 -9.88 5.02
C ALA A 54 -8.03 -8.92 4.04
N VAL A 55 -8.54 -7.71 3.86
CA VAL A 55 -7.91 -6.66 3.04
C VAL A 55 -6.57 -6.25 3.65
N ASP A 56 -6.53 -5.98 4.95
CA ASP A 56 -5.31 -5.60 5.66
C ASP A 56 -4.24 -6.69 5.59
N LEU A 57 -4.64 -7.95 5.72
CA LEU A 57 -3.75 -9.10 5.57
C LEU A 57 -3.13 -9.15 4.17
N VAL A 58 -3.94 -9.02 3.13
CA VAL A 58 -3.47 -9.06 1.73
C VAL A 58 -2.50 -7.91 1.46
N LEU A 59 -2.82 -6.70 1.93
CA LEU A 59 -1.98 -5.52 1.74
C LEU A 59 -0.66 -5.62 2.52
N ALA A 60 -0.71 -6.07 3.77
CA ALA A 60 0.50 -6.31 4.56
C ALA A 60 1.38 -7.39 3.91
N ALA A 61 0.77 -8.51 3.46
CA ALA A 61 1.49 -9.61 2.80
C ALA A 61 2.09 -9.23 1.44
N ALA A 62 1.53 -8.26 0.73
CA ALA A 62 2.10 -7.76 -0.52
C ALA A 62 3.20 -6.71 -0.28
N LEU A 63 2.94 -5.73 0.60
CA LEU A 63 3.80 -4.56 0.76
C LEU A 63 5.05 -4.84 1.61
N LEU A 64 4.94 -5.62 2.71
CA LEU A 64 6.10 -5.92 3.56
C LEU A 64 7.17 -6.73 2.83
N PRO A 65 6.87 -7.94 2.30
CA PRO A 65 7.88 -8.69 1.57
C PRO A 65 8.26 -7.98 0.27
N GLY A 66 7.30 -7.30 -0.41
CA GLY A 66 7.57 -6.52 -1.61
C GLY A 66 8.63 -5.45 -1.37
N GLY A 67 8.51 -4.67 -0.31
CA GLY A 67 9.51 -3.67 0.07
C GLY A 67 10.87 -4.26 0.42
N VAL A 68 10.90 -5.34 1.20
CA VAL A 68 12.15 -6.03 1.58
C VAL A 68 12.85 -6.63 0.35
N LEU A 69 12.12 -7.30 -0.53
CA LEU A 69 12.67 -7.88 -1.76
C LEU A 69 13.17 -6.80 -2.72
N LEU A 70 12.47 -5.66 -2.81
CA LEU A 70 12.92 -4.52 -3.61
C LEU A 70 14.25 -3.96 -3.11
N LEU A 71 14.50 -3.93 -1.80
CA LEU A 71 15.81 -3.56 -1.23
C LEU A 71 16.91 -4.56 -1.60
N ARG A 72 16.53 -5.83 -1.83
CA ARG A 72 17.44 -6.91 -2.25
C ARG A 72 17.65 -6.96 -3.77
N HIS A 73 17.19 -5.96 -4.51
CA HIS A 73 17.25 -5.91 -5.99
C HIS A 73 16.42 -6.99 -6.69
N ASP A 74 15.48 -7.61 -5.99
CA ASP A 74 14.64 -8.68 -6.55
C ASP A 74 13.49 -8.07 -7.37
N PRO A 75 13.29 -8.48 -8.63
CA PRO A 75 12.19 -8.01 -9.46
C PRO A 75 10.80 -8.36 -8.88
N LEU A 76 10.68 -9.46 -8.11
CA LEU A 76 9.44 -9.79 -7.41
C LEU A 76 9.07 -8.75 -6.37
N GLY A 77 10.06 -8.13 -5.72
CA GLY A 77 9.83 -7.02 -4.80
C GLY A 77 9.16 -5.83 -5.48
N ARG A 78 9.57 -5.52 -6.71
CA ARG A 78 8.95 -4.46 -7.52
C ARG A 78 7.50 -4.80 -7.84
N VAL A 79 7.21 -6.03 -8.25
CA VAL A 79 5.84 -6.49 -8.53
C VAL A 79 4.98 -6.42 -7.28
N GLY A 80 5.49 -6.87 -6.13
CA GLY A 80 4.79 -6.78 -4.83
C GLY A 80 4.46 -5.34 -4.43
N CYS A 81 5.41 -4.41 -4.57
CA CYS A 81 5.16 -2.99 -4.31
C CYS A 81 4.10 -2.39 -5.26
N ILE A 82 4.16 -2.71 -6.56
CA ILE A 82 3.18 -2.25 -7.56
C ILE A 82 1.79 -2.82 -7.24
N ALA A 83 1.68 -4.14 -7.09
CA ALA A 83 0.41 -4.81 -6.82
C ALA A 83 -0.20 -4.34 -5.49
N GLY A 84 0.59 -4.32 -4.41
CA GLY A 84 0.13 -3.86 -3.10
C GLY A 84 -0.35 -2.41 -3.11
N SER A 85 0.43 -1.50 -3.71
CA SER A 85 0.03 -0.08 -3.80
C SER A 85 -1.19 0.13 -4.68
N ALA A 86 -1.30 -0.56 -5.82
CA ALA A 86 -2.48 -0.49 -6.69
C ALA A 86 -3.73 -1.00 -5.97
N THR A 87 -3.62 -2.13 -5.27
CA THR A 87 -4.72 -2.70 -4.46
C THR A 87 -5.13 -1.75 -3.34
N ALA A 88 -4.18 -1.11 -2.63
CA ALA A 88 -4.46 -0.14 -1.59
C ALA A 88 -5.24 1.08 -2.15
N ILE A 89 -4.84 1.60 -3.31
CA ILE A 89 -5.53 2.70 -3.98
C ILE A 89 -6.96 2.29 -4.33
N VAL A 90 -7.14 1.14 -4.98
CA VAL A 90 -8.46 0.64 -5.39
C VAL A 90 -9.34 0.39 -4.17
N ALA A 91 -8.84 -0.24 -3.13
CA ALA A 91 -9.58 -0.50 -1.90
C ALA A 91 -10.03 0.82 -1.22
N THR A 92 -9.13 1.81 -1.13
CA THR A 92 -9.44 3.12 -0.55
C THR A 92 -10.50 3.85 -1.37
N LEU A 93 -10.37 3.88 -2.70
CA LEU A 93 -11.35 4.55 -3.58
C LEU A 93 -12.71 3.84 -3.54
N THR A 94 -12.72 2.51 -3.50
CA THR A 94 -13.96 1.73 -3.37
C THR A 94 -14.66 2.01 -2.05
N SER A 95 -13.92 2.05 -0.95
CA SER A 95 -14.45 2.36 0.38
C SER A 95 -15.04 3.78 0.43
N LEU A 96 -14.37 4.77 -0.18
CA LEU A 96 -14.87 6.13 -0.28
C LEU A 96 -16.14 6.22 -1.13
N LEU A 97 -16.20 5.49 -2.25
CA LEU A 97 -17.38 5.45 -3.12
C LEU A 97 -18.57 4.82 -2.39
N LEU A 98 -18.37 3.70 -1.69
CA LEU A 98 -19.40 3.06 -0.89
C LEU A 98 -19.90 3.97 0.24
N ALA A 99 -18.99 4.70 0.89
CA ALA A 99 -19.35 5.69 1.89
C ALA A 99 -20.21 6.82 1.30
N ALA A 100 -19.85 7.32 0.13
CA ALA A 100 -20.60 8.39 -0.55
C ALA A 100 -22.00 7.96 -1.02
N THR A 101 -22.20 6.68 -1.31
CA THR A 101 -23.51 6.12 -1.72
C THR A 101 -24.40 5.70 -0.54
N GLY A 102 -23.94 5.85 0.70
CA GLY A 102 -24.67 5.37 1.89
C GLY A 102 -24.68 3.85 2.03
N LEU A 103 -23.98 3.13 1.15
CA LEU A 103 -23.81 1.67 1.22
C LEU A 103 -22.55 1.29 2.02
N ALA A 104 -22.03 2.24 2.80
CA ALA A 104 -20.84 2.02 3.59
C ALA A 104 -21.03 0.84 4.56
N SER A 105 -20.38 -0.24 4.22
CA SER A 105 -20.21 -1.38 5.12
C SER A 105 -19.16 -1.10 6.20
N VAL A 106 -18.45 0.02 6.11
CA VAL A 106 -17.39 0.41 7.02
C VAL A 106 -17.82 1.64 7.80
N ASP A 107 -18.55 1.41 8.88
CA ASP A 107 -18.88 2.42 9.88
C ASP A 107 -17.78 2.40 10.95
N LEU A 108 -16.90 3.36 10.97
CA LEU A 108 -15.82 3.48 11.95
C LEU A 108 -16.32 4.11 13.27
N GLY A 109 -17.67 4.10 13.50
CA GLY A 109 -18.26 4.57 14.75
C GLY A 109 -19.11 5.83 14.62
N GLY A 110 -20.30 5.76 14.01
CA GLY A 110 -21.29 6.83 13.97
C GLY A 110 -21.16 7.83 12.81
N PRO A 111 -22.19 8.65 12.55
CA PRO A 111 -22.27 9.51 11.35
C PRO A 111 -21.17 10.57 11.24
N GLY A 112 -20.51 10.92 12.34
CA GLY A 112 -19.35 11.83 12.35
C GLY A 112 -18.03 11.14 11.96
N ASP A 113 -17.91 9.85 12.21
CA ASP A 113 -16.66 9.10 12.04
C ASP A 113 -16.47 8.63 10.60
N LEU A 114 -17.55 8.47 9.81
CA LEU A 114 -17.47 8.18 8.38
C LEU A 114 -16.73 9.30 7.62
N VAL A 115 -17.01 10.55 7.95
CA VAL A 115 -16.33 11.70 7.33
C VAL A 115 -14.89 11.76 7.81
N ALA A 116 -14.63 11.57 9.10
CA ALA A 116 -13.29 11.60 9.66
C ALA A 116 -12.43 10.43 9.14
N GLY A 117 -12.97 9.22 9.08
CA GLY A 117 -12.29 8.04 8.54
C GLY A 117 -12.01 8.16 7.04
N GLY A 118 -12.97 8.65 6.26
CA GLY A 118 -12.80 8.90 4.83
C GLY A 118 -11.75 9.98 4.53
N VAL A 119 -11.76 11.07 5.29
CA VAL A 119 -10.76 12.14 5.19
C VAL A 119 -9.37 11.62 5.60
N ALA A 120 -9.28 10.85 6.68
CA ALA A 120 -8.01 10.25 7.09
C ALA A 120 -7.46 9.30 6.02
N ALA A 121 -8.30 8.43 5.44
CA ALA A 121 -7.90 7.54 4.35
C ALA A 121 -7.41 8.33 3.12
N LEU A 122 -8.09 9.41 2.77
CA LEU A 122 -7.72 10.24 1.62
C LEU A 122 -6.35 10.91 1.79
N PHE A 123 -6.03 11.41 2.98
CA PHE A 123 -4.80 12.17 3.21
C PHE A 123 -3.66 11.34 3.78
N VAL A 124 -3.95 10.26 4.50
CA VAL A 124 -2.92 9.44 5.16
C VAL A 124 -2.55 8.20 4.33
N VAL A 125 -3.53 7.54 3.70
CA VAL A 125 -3.29 6.28 2.98
C VAL A 125 -3.04 6.51 1.50
N LEU A 126 -3.86 7.32 0.84
CA LEU A 126 -3.81 7.48 -0.61
C LEU A 126 -2.49 8.12 -1.11
N PRO A 127 -1.98 9.23 -0.55
CA PRO A 127 -0.76 9.86 -1.06
C PRO A 127 0.47 8.94 -0.99
N PRO A 128 0.79 8.27 0.13
CA PRO A 128 1.93 7.36 0.16
C PRO A 128 1.75 6.15 -0.75
N ALA A 129 0.53 5.62 -0.93
CA ALA A 129 0.27 4.53 -1.87
C ALA A 129 0.53 4.96 -3.33
N VAL A 130 0.06 6.15 -3.73
CA VAL A 130 0.31 6.71 -5.08
C VAL A 130 1.79 6.98 -5.29
N VAL A 131 2.48 7.56 -4.32
CA VAL A 131 3.93 7.81 -4.41
C VAL A 131 4.70 6.51 -4.51
N THR A 132 4.36 5.50 -3.70
CA THR A 132 4.99 4.18 -3.74
C THR A 132 4.80 3.54 -5.12
N LEU A 133 3.57 3.58 -5.65
CA LEU A 133 3.27 3.06 -6.99
C LEU A 133 4.09 3.78 -8.07
N ALA A 134 4.09 5.11 -8.07
CA ALA A 134 4.83 5.91 -9.05
C ALA A 134 6.33 5.61 -9.00
N LEU A 135 6.92 5.52 -7.81
CA LEU A 135 8.34 5.21 -7.64
C LEU A 135 8.65 3.75 -8.01
N ALA A 136 7.76 2.80 -7.72
CA ALA A 136 7.95 1.39 -8.06
C ALA A 136 7.86 1.15 -9.58
N VAL A 137 6.98 1.86 -10.29
CA VAL A 137 6.83 1.77 -11.75
C VAL A 137 7.99 2.47 -12.48
N ALA A 138 8.61 3.47 -11.86
CA ALA A 138 9.63 4.31 -12.49
C ALA A 138 10.79 3.52 -13.12
N ALA A 139 11.30 3.98 -14.27
CA ALA A 139 12.42 3.38 -14.97
C ALA A 139 13.70 3.22 -14.12
N PRO A 140 14.04 4.16 -13.19
CA PRO A 140 15.17 3.97 -12.29
C PRO A 140 15.02 2.73 -11.38
N THR A 141 13.82 2.44 -10.90
CA THR A 141 13.55 1.26 -10.06
C THR A 141 13.61 -0.04 -10.89
N ALA A 142 13.16 -0.03 -12.15
CA ALA A 142 13.31 -1.18 -13.04
C ALA A 142 14.80 -1.52 -13.25
N ARG A 143 15.63 -0.51 -13.51
CA ARG A 143 17.08 -0.69 -13.64
C ARG A 143 17.76 -1.17 -12.35
N TRP A 144 17.28 -0.73 -11.21
CA TRP A 144 17.74 -1.21 -9.91
C TRP A 144 17.55 -2.72 -9.74
N CYS A 145 16.47 -3.26 -10.30
CA CYS A 145 16.17 -4.70 -10.33
C CYS A 145 16.78 -5.43 -11.53
N GLY A 146 17.65 -4.79 -12.33
CA GLY A 146 18.27 -5.41 -13.51
C GLY A 146 17.32 -5.63 -14.68
N LEU A 147 16.15 -5.00 -14.71
CA LEU A 147 15.17 -5.17 -15.79
C LEU A 147 15.50 -4.25 -16.99
N PRO A 148 15.30 -4.73 -18.22
CA PRO A 148 15.43 -3.90 -19.41
C PRO A 148 14.40 -2.78 -19.42
N VAL A 149 14.82 -1.57 -19.77
CA VAL A 149 13.93 -0.41 -19.92
C VAL A 149 13.75 -0.13 -21.41
N PRO A 150 12.53 -0.20 -21.96
CA PRO A 150 12.26 0.11 -23.35
C PRO A 150 12.72 1.53 -23.72
N GLY A 151 13.36 1.71 -24.89
CA GLY A 151 13.68 3.02 -25.46
C GLY A 151 15.12 3.52 -25.28
N ARG A 152 16.10 2.63 -25.08
CA ARG A 152 17.54 2.91 -25.24
C ARG A 152 18.21 1.84 -26.13
N GLU A 153 17.88 1.85 -27.36
CA GLU A 153 18.77 1.35 -28.42
C GLU A 153 19.54 2.52 -29.05
#